data_d3f01ffd119e1c30a88d25d5b331a902
#
_entry.id   d3f01ffd119e1c30a88d25d5b331a902
#
_cell.length_a   1.000
_cell.length_b   1.000
_cell.length_c   1.000
_cell.angle_alpha   90.00
_cell.angle_beta   90.00
_cell.angle_gamma   90.00
#
_symmetry.space_group_name_H-M   'P 1'
#
loop_
_entity.id
_entity.type
_entity.pdbx_description
1 polymer ?
#
loop_
_entity_poly.entity_id
_entity_poly.type
_entity_poly.pdbx_seq_one_letter_code
_entity_poly.pdbx_strand_id
1 'polypeptide(L)'
;GDKTFRFLVVPNLHWPDTMYTYIEEDKTLVTCDSFGSHYAFDGILRSKVEDEEGYMRATKYYFDCIIGPFKPYMRKALERVREMDIDMICTGHGPVLDAGIPEMFDIYEKWCAQENPNTEKTVVIPYVSAYGYTRELAEKIGEGIKDSGSVAVKLYDLVESDPADVLTEIGYADGFLLGTPTIVGEALKPIWDLTTSMFAGTHGGKFAGAFGSYGWSGEGVPHIIERLKQLKMKVPDDGFRVKFKPGKVGLIDAYEYGYNFGCLVQNKENERKKEKKGARKLVKCLVCGEIFDATYDTCPVCGVGRENFVE
;
A
#
# COMPACT_ATOMS: atom_id res chain seq x y z
N GLY A 1 -16.41 -3.25 47.10
CA GLY A 1 -16.68 -1.97 46.45
C GLY A 1 -18.09 -1.95 45.92
N ASP A 2 -18.55 -0.80 45.57
CA ASP A 2 -19.92 -0.48 45.13
C ASP A 2 -19.97 -0.14 43.63
N LYS A 3 -18.94 -0.51 42.90
CA LYS A 3 -18.82 -0.26 41.43
C LYS A 3 -18.61 -1.54 40.66
N THR A 4 -19.30 -1.65 39.54
CA THR A 4 -19.19 -2.74 38.58
C THR A 4 -18.34 -2.30 37.40
N PHE A 5 -17.26 -3.05 37.10
CA PHE A 5 -16.40 -2.80 35.96
C PHE A 5 -16.65 -3.87 34.88
N ARG A 6 -17.06 -3.41 33.71
CA ARG A 6 -17.19 -4.27 32.52
C ARG A 6 -16.03 -3.99 31.57
N PHE A 7 -15.32 -5.03 31.17
CA PHE A 7 -14.18 -4.96 30.28
C PHE A 7 -14.58 -5.33 28.85
N LEU A 8 -14.24 -4.46 27.90
CA LEU A 8 -14.49 -4.69 26.48
C LEU A 8 -13.16 -4.81 25.77
N VAL A 9 -12.77 -6.00 25.37
CA VAL A 9 -11.55 -6.22 24.59
C VAL A 9 -11.77 -5.64 23.18
N VAL A 10 -10.93 -4.68 22.78
CA VAL A 10 -10.99 -3.94 21.54
C VAL A 10 -9.58 -3.89 20.91
N PRO A 11 -9.08 -5.03 20.45
CA PRO A 11 -7.68 -5.16 20.02
C PRO A 11 -7.38 -4.22 18.86
N ASN A 12 -6.13 -3.74 18.81
CA ASN A 12 -5.63 -2.81 17.80
C ASN A 12 -6.29 -1.42 17.80
N LEU A 13 -6.74 -0.93 18.97
CA LEU A 13 -7.19 0.46 19.17
C LEU A 13 -6.34 1.24 20.18
N HIS A 14 -4.99 1.57 19.98
CA HIS A 14 -4.30 1.11 18.75
C HIS A 14 -3.28 -0.01 19.06
N TRP A 15 -3.11 -0.39 20.32
CA TRP A 15 -2.27 -1.51 20.72
C TRP A 15 -3.01 -2.85 20.61
N PRO A 16 -2.29 -3.99 20.38
CA PRO A 16 -2.92 -5.31 20.22
C PRO A 16 -3.77 -5.77 21.41
N ASP A 17 -3.45 -5.31 22.62
CA ASP A 17 -4.08 -5.67 23.87
C ASP A 17 -5.04 -4.60 24.42
N THR A 18 -5.40 -3.60 23.61
CA THR A 18 -6.29 -2.51 24.04
C THR A 18 -7.63 -3.04 24.53
N MET A 19 -8.07 -2.48 25.64
CA MET A 19 -9.32 -2.81 26.32
C MET A 19 -10.00 -1.51 26.77
N TYR A 20 -11.32 -1.42 26.60
CA TYR A 20 -12.11 -0.40 27.28
C TYR A 20 -12.61 -0.91 28.62
N THR A 21 -12.76 0.01 29.56
CA THR A 21 -13.36 -0.26 30.87
C THR A 21 -14.61 0.59 31.04
N TYR A 22 -15.75 -0.05 31.22
CA TYR A 22 -17.00 0.64 31.51
C TYR A 22 -17.38 0.49 32.98
N ILE A 23 -17.65 1.62 33.62
CA ILE A 23 -18.09 1.70 35.01
C ILE A 23 -19.61 1.91 35.00
N GLU A 24 -20.37 0.84 35.32
CA GLU A 24 -21.81 0.80 35.10
C GLU A 24 -22.57 1.87 35.87
N GLU A 25 -22.28 2.05 37.16
CA GLU A 25 -22.98 2.99 38.04
C GLU A 25 -22.69 4.45 37.70
N ASP A 26 -21.53 4.73 37.12
CA ASP A 26 -21.14 6.08 36.72
C ASP A 26 -21.39 6.32 35.22
N LYS A 27 -21.85 5.33 34.48
CA LYS A 27 -22.00 5.36 33.01
C LYS A 27 -20.77 5.93 32.30
N THR A 28 -19.60 5.58 32.82
CA THR A 28 -18.32 6.11 32.35
C THR A 28 -17.54 5.07 31.59
N LEU A 29 -17.14 5.40 30.38
CA LEU A 29 -16.31 4.57 29.52
C LEU A 29 -14.87 5.11 29.48
N VAL A 30 -13.90 4.29 29.84
CA VAL A 30 -12.46 4.59 29.72
C VAL A 30 -11.92 3.90 28.46
N THR A 31 -11.41 4.67 27.50
CA THR A 31 -11.19 4.21 26.13
C THR A 31 -9.73 4.19 25.66
N CYS A 32 -8.76 4.44 26.53
CA CYS A 32 -7.38 4.67 26.11
C CYS A 32 -7.33 5.73 24.98
N ASP A 33 -6.78 5.40 23.81
CA ASP A 33 -6.55 6.36 22.72
C ASP A 33 -7.80 6.65 21.88
N SER A 34 -8.81 5.79 21.91
CA SER A 34 -10.03 6.02 21.12
C SER A 34 -10.77 7.25 21.60
N PHE A 35 -11.25 8.06 20.66
CA PHE A 35 -11.91 9.36 20.88
C PHE A 35 -11.00 10.46 21.46
N GLY A 36 -9.67 10.19 21.53
CA GLY A 36 -8.69 11.14 22.03
C GLY A 36 -8.34 12.24 21.02
N SER A 37 -7.61 13.24 21.50
CA SER A 37 -7.06 14.32 20.68
C SER A 37 -5.80 14.90 21.34
N HIS A 38 -4.87 15.44 20.54
CA HIS A 38 -3.78 16.27 21.06
C HIS A 38 -4.21 17.76 21.08
N TYR A 39 -5.19 18.04 21.92
CA TYR A 39 -5.75 19.39 22.12
C TYR A 39 -5.60 19.80 23.57
N ALA A 40 -5.05 20.97 23.81
CA ALA A 40 -4.87 21.55 25.15
C ALA A 40 -5.68 22.85 25.27
N PHE A 41 -6.34 23.02 26.40
CA PHE A 41 -7.07 24.23 26.76
C PHE A 41 -7.06 24.39 28.30
N ASP A 42 -7.55 25.50 28.81
CA ASP A 42 -7.65 25.72 30.27
C ASP A 42 -8.91 25.04 30.81
N GLY A 43 -8.85 23.71 30.93
CA GLY A 43 -9.96 22.86 31.37
C GLY A 43 -9.70 21.38 31.19
N ILE A 44 -10.70 20.55 31.53
CA ILE A 44 -10.65 19.10 31.43
C ILE A 44 -11.82 18.57 30.56
N LEU A 45 -13.00 19.19 30.71
CA LEU A 45 -14.24 18.68 30.12
C LEU A 45 -14.47 19.23 28.72
N ARG A 46 -14.89 18.35 27.80
CA ARG A 46 -15.21 18.70 26.42
C ARG A 46 -16.26 19.82 26.33
N SER A 47 -17.24 19.83 27.20
CA SER A 47 -18.27 20.87 27.27
C SER A 47 -17.73 22.29 27.57
N LYS A 48 -16.47 22.43 27.97
CA LYS A 48 -15.80 23.70 28.25
C LYS A 48 -14.86 24.17 27.14
N VAL A 49 -14.76 23.42 26.06
CA VAL A 49 -13.96 23.80 24.87
C VAL A 49 -14.68 24.92 24.14
N GLU A 50 -14.02 26.08 24.02
CA GLU A 50 -14.57 27.25 23.33
C GLU A 50 -14.16 27.25 21.82
N ASP A 51 -12.95 26.83 21.49
CA ASP A 51 -12.46 26.69 20.10
C ASP A 51 -12.83 25.32 19.53
N GLU A 52 -14.08 25.21 19.11
CA GLU A 52 -14.63 23.98 18.51
C GLU A 52 -13.89 23.55 17.24
N GLU A 53 -13.56 24.52 16.38
CA GLU A 53 -12.87 24.23 15.13
C GLU A 53 -11.46 23.70 15.37
N GLY A 54 -10.70 24.32 16.26
CA GLY A 54 -9.36 23.87 16.65
C GLY A 54 -9.38 22.49 17.28
N TYR A 55 -10.34 22.24 18.18
CA TYR A 55 -10.54 20.93 18.79
C TYR A 55 -10.84 19.85 17.73
N MET A 56 -11.80 20.08 16.86
CA MET A 56 -12.17 19.10 15.83
C MET A 56 -11.05 18.85 14.82
N ARG A 57 -10.29 19.87 14.48
CA ARG A 57 -9.09 19.71 13.63
C ARG A 57 -8.02 18.85 14.31
N ALA A 58 -7.76 19.08 15.60
CA ALA A 58 -6.82 18.27 16.39
C ALA A 58 -7.30 16.82 16.56
N THR A 59 -8.60 16.62 16.80
CA THR A 59 -9.22 15.30 16.93
C THR A 59 -9.15 14.54 15.61
N LYS A 60 -9.41 15.20 14.47
CA LYS A 60 -9.29 14.56 13.15
C LYS A 60 -7.84 14.17 12.84
N TYR A 61 -6.89 15.05 13.13
CA TYR A 61 -5.48 14.76 12.95
C TYR A 61 -5.02 13.58 13.83
N TYR A 62 -5.44 13.56 15.09
CA TYR A 62 -5.18 12.46 16.01
C TYR A 62 -5.78 11.14 15.49
N PHE A 63 -7.05 11.18 15.04
CA PHE A 63 -7.71 10.03 14.44
C PHE A 63 -6.92 9.49 13.25
N ASP A 64 -6.50 10.35 12.32
CA ASP A 64 -5.79 9.94 11.11
C ASP A 64 -4.45 9.26 11.43
N CYS A 65 -3.71 9.78 12.41
CA CYS A 65 -2.40 9.25 12.79
C CYS A 65 -2.48 7.97 13.63
N ILE A 66 -3.43 7.90 14.56
CA ILE A 66 -3.46 6.86 15.61
C ILE A 66 -4.51 5.79 15.33
N ILE A 67 -5.73 6.18 15.00
CA ILE A 67 -6.86 5.27 14.78
C ILE A 67 -7.04 4.93 13.30
N GLY A 68 -6.70 5.83 12.40
CA GLY A 68 -6.87 5.68 10.96
C GLY A 68 -6.33 4.38 10.37
N PRO A 69 -5.13 3.91 10.78
CA PRO A 69 -4.62 2.59 10.39
C PRO A 69 -5.49 1.41 10.83
N PHE A 70 -6.36 1.63 11.83
CA PHE A 70 -7.15 0.58 12.50
C PHE A 70 -8.66 0.74 12.31
N LYS A 71 -9.12 1.47 11.31
CA LYS A 71 -10.55 1.72 11.00
C LYS A 71 -11.47 0.49 11.12
N PRO A 72 -11.11 -0.72 10.61
CA PRO A 72 -11.96 -1.90 10.73
C PRO A 72 -12.21 -2.32 12.19
N TYR A 73 -11.22 -2.10 13.06
CA TYR A 73 -11.34 -2.39 14.49
C TYR A 73 -12.18 -1.32 15.21
N MET A 74 -12.01 -0.06 14.83
CA MET A 74 -12.80 1.04 15.38
C MET A 74 -14.30 0.90 15.05
N ARG A 75 -14.66 0.48 13.83
CA ARG A 75 -16.05 0.20 13.47
C ARG A 75 -16.68 -0.86 14.38
N LYS A 76 -15.97 -1.97 14.63
CA LYS A 76 -16.44 -3.02 15.54
C LYS A 76 -16.57 -2.53 16.99
N ALA A 77 -15.72 -1.63 17.43
CA ALA A 77 -15.84 -1.02 18.76
C ALA A 77 -17.04 -0.08 18.82
N LEU A 78 -17.27 0.75 17.79
CA LEU A 78 -18.43 1.64 17.71
C LEU A 78 -19.75 0.85 17.77
N GLU A 79 -19.89 -0.27 17.06
CA GLU A 79 -21.08 -1.14 17.13
C GLU A 79 -21.40 -1.55 18.57
N ARG A 80 -20.38 -1.82 19.39
CA ARG A 80 -20.54 -2.26 20.78
C ARG A 80 -20.86 -1.11 21.73
N VAL A 81 -20.17 0.04 21.58
CA VAL A 81 -20.32 1.16 22.54
C VAL A 81 -21.60 1.96 22.28
N ARG A 82 -22.15 1.95 21.05
CA ARG A 82 -23.43 2.60 20.72
C ARG A 82 -24.64 2.00 21.44
N GLU A 83 -24.55 0.74 21.87
CA GLU A 83 -25.61 0.06 22.64
C GLU A 83 -25.53 0.33 24.15
N MET A 84 -24.51 1.06 24.58
CA MET A 84 -24.25 1.34 26.01
C MET A 84 -24.80 2.70 26.43
N ASP A 85 -25.24 2.81 27.65
CA ASP A 85 -25.69 4.06 28.27
C ASP A 85 -24.46 4.78 28.84
N ILE A 86 -23.88 5.74 28.07
CA ILE A 86 -22.63 6.41 28.36
C ILE A 86 -22.87 7.90 28.57
N ASP A 87 -22.59 8.40 29.77
CA ASP A 87 -22.64 9.81 30.10
C ASP A 87 -21.27 10.49 30.02
N MET A 88 -20.18 9.72 30.10
CA MET A 88 -18.81 10.22 30.05
C MET A 88 -17.85 9.26 29.37
N ILE A 89 -16.92 9.82 28.54
CA ILE A 89 -15.79 9.06 28.01
C ILE A 89 -14.48 9.67 28.50
N CYS A 90 -13.71 8.87 29.25
CA CYS A 90 -12.36 9.22 29.68
C CYS A 90 -11.35 8.68 28.68
N THR A 91 -10.74 9.58 27.92
CA THR A 91 -9.72 9.29 26.92
C THR A 91 -8.32 9.31 27.51
N GLY A 92 -7.36 8.67 26.85
CA GLY A 92 -5.94 8.73 27.24
C GLY A 92 -5.29 10.07 26.92
N HIS A 93 -5.84 10.83 25.97
CA HIS A 93 -5.32 12.11 25.49
C HIS A 93 -6.45 13.08 25.19
N GLY A 94 -6.26 14.37 25.56
CA GLY A 94 -7.21 15.45 25.31
C GLY A 94 -8.35 15.55 26.32
N PRO A 95 -9.42 16.28 25.98
CA PRO A 95 -10.56 16.50 26.88
C PRO A 95 -11.34 15.21 27.17
N VAL A 96 -11.83 15.10 28.39
CA VAL A 96 -12.85 14.12 28.77
C VAL A 96 -14.17 14.48 28.08
N LEU A 97 -14.80 13.56 27.39
CA LEU A 97 -16.07 13.79 26.72
C LEU A 97 -17.22 13.65 27.75
N ASP A 98 -17.82 14.75 28.12
CA ASP A 98 -19.00 14.86 28.95
C ASP A 98 -20.20 15.41 28.17
N ALA A 99 -20.01 15.71 26.90
CA ALA A 99 -21.04 16.21 25.97
C ALA A 99 -20.70 15.81 24.53
N GLY A 100 -21.71 15.70 23.69
CA GLY A 100 -21.53 15.42 22.26
C GLY A 100 -21.04 13.99 21.96
N ILE A 101 -21.30 13.01 22.85
CA ILE A 101 -20.84 11.62 22.69
C ILE A 101 -21.49 10.95 21.47
N PRO A 102 -22.83 11.02 21.25
CA PRO A 102 -23.45 10.46 20.07
C PRO A 102 -22.92 11.06 18.77
N GLU A 103 -22.72 12.38 18.72
CA GLU A 103 -22.16 13.11 17.59
C GLU A 103 -20.72 12.68 17.30
N MET A 104 -19.91 12.45 18.34
CA MET A 104 -18.56 11.94 18.18
C MET A 104 -18.55 10.53 17.59
N PHE A 105 -19.47 9.66 18.00
CA PHE A 105 -19.64 8.34 17.39
C PHE A 105 -19.99 8.43 15.90
N ASP A 106 -20.89 9.36 15.54
CA ASP A 106 -21.27 9.58 14.13
C ASP A 106 -20.10 10.11 13.29
N ILE A 107 -19.30 10.99 13.89
CA ILE A 107 -18.08 11.53 13.27
C ILE A 107 -17.04 10.41 13.03
N TYR A 108 -16.78 9.59 14.06
CA TYR A 108 -15.86 8.47 13.96
C TYR A 108 -16.35 7.41 12.95
N GLU A 109 -17.65 7.15 12.89
CA GLU A 109 -18.23 6.25 11.89
C GLU A 109 -17.99 6.77 10.47
N LYS A 110 -18.23 8.07 10.21
CA LYS A 110 -17.91 8.71 8.92
C LYS A 110 -16.42 8.62 8.58
N TRP A 111 -15.54 8.85 9.55
CA TRP A 111 -14.09 8.75 9.33
C TRP A 111 -13.62 7.32 9.11
N CYS A 112 -14.32 6.35 9.71
CA CYS A 112 -14.08 4.92 9.49
C CYS A 112 -14.71 4.40 8.21
N ALA A 113 -15.67 5.09 7.62
CA ALA A 113 -16.28 4.70 6.36
C ALA A 113 -15.18 4.68 5.30
N GLN A 114 -14.84 3.49 4.82
CA GLN A 114 -13.96 3.31 3.68
C GLN A 114 -14.80 3.42 2.41
N GLU A 115 -15.11 4.62 2.00
CA GLU A 115 -15.55 4.83 0.63
C GLU A 115 -14.32 4.71 -0.27
N ASN A 116 -14.19 3.56 -0.92
CA ASN A 116 -13.20 3.41 -1.97
C ASN A 116 -13.61 4.28 -3.16
N PRO A 117 -12.83 5.33 -3.52
CA PRO A 117 -13.18 6.21 -4.62
C PRO A 117 -13.07 5.52 -5.99
N ASN A 118 -12.40 4.36 -6.06
CA ASN A 118 -12.24 3.61 -7.29
C ASN A 118 -13.53 2.85 -7.62
N THR A 119 -14.10 3.10 -8.80
CA THR A 119 -15.31 2.46 -9.29
C THR A 119 -15.05 1.12 -10.00
N GLU A 120 -13.78 0.83 -10.31
CA GLU A 120 -13.32 -0.38 -10.95
C GLU A 120 -12.05 -0.91 -10.26
N LYS A 121 -11.67 -2.14 -10.60
CA LYS A 121 -10.40 -2.72 -10.14
C LYS A 121 -9.25 -1.78 -10.48
N THR A 122 -8.40 -1.48 -9.51
CA THR A 122 -7.33 -0.49 -9.67
C THR A 122 -5.98 -1.06 -9.27
N VAL A 123 -4.98 -0.81 -10.11
CA VAL A 123 -3.58 -1.09 -9.83
C VAL A 123 -2.80 0.22 -9.78
N VAL A 124 -2.03 0.41 -8.69
CA VAL A 124 -1.15 1.56 -8.50
C VAL A 124 0.28 1.14 -8.81
N ILE A 125 1.00 1.95 -9.57
CA ILE A 125 2.40 1.69 -9.97
C ILE A 125 3.26 2.88 -9.53
N PRO A 126 3.71 2.90 -8.25
CA PRO A 126 4.72 3.86 -7.82
C PRO A 126 6.09 3.42 -8.33
N TYR A 127 6.84 4.36 -8.87
CA TYR A 127 8.18 4.08 -9.36
C TYR A 127 9.14 5.24 -9.08
N VAL A 128 10.43 4.92 -9.12
CA VAL A 128 11.52 5.88 -9.20
C VAL A 128 12.40 5.52 -10.40
N SER A 129 12.87 6.51 -11.14
CA SER A 129 13.64 6.28 -12.37
C SER A 129 14.80 7.24 -12.48
N ALA A 130 16.04 6.72 -12.51
CA ALA A 130 17.24 7.55 -12.62
C ALA A 130 17.56 7.96 -14.07
N TYR A 131 17.36 7.06 -15.03
CA TYR A 131 17.71 7.24 -16.45
C TYR A 131 16.51 7.09 -17.39
N GLY A 132 15.29 7.10 -16.89
CA GLY A 132 14.08 6.86 -17.65
C GLY A 132 13.74 5.39 -17.91
N TYR A 133 14.64 4.45 -17.66
CA TYR A 133 14.44 3.02 -17.99
C TYR A 133 13.34 2.37 -17.16
N THR A 134 13.31 2.64 -15.85
CA THR A 134 12.23 2.12 -14.98
C THR A 134 10.90 2.77 -15.30
N ARG A 135 10.87 4.06 -15.70
CA ARG A 135 9.66 4.75 -16.17
C ARG A 135 9.09 4.05 -17.41
N GLU A 136 9.94 3.79 -18.42
CA GLU A 136 9.54 3.10 -19.65
C GLU A 136 8.96 1.71 -19.37
N LEU A 137 9.53 0.98 -18.39
CA LEU A 137 8.97 -0.27 -17.90
C LEU A 137 7.62 -0.08 -17.21
N ALA A 138 7.46 0.93 -16.33
CA ALA A 138 6.22 1.23 -15.62
C ALA A 138 5.07 1.51 -16.60
N GLU A 139 5.33 2.33 -17.60
CA GLU A 139 4.37 2.66 -18.65
C GLU A 139 3.94 1.40 -19.42
N LYS A 140 4.90 0.56 -19.82
CA LYS A 140 4.63 -0.64 -20.61
C LYS A 140 3.92 -1.73 -19.81
N ILE A 141 4.26 -1.89 -18.53
CA ILE A 141 3.54 -2.74 -17.57
C ILE A 141 2.10 -2.23 -17.39
N GLY A 142 1.94 -0.91 -17.25
CA GLY A 142 0.62 -0.28 -17.12
C GLY A 142 -0.28 -0.51 -18.35
N GLU A 143 0.28 -0.45 -19.56
CA GLU A 143 -0.44 -0.81 -20.80
C GLU A 143 -0.93 -2.27 -20.75
N GLY A 144 -0.05 -3.20 -20.39
CA GLY A 144 -0.40 -4.62 -20.27
C GLY A 144 -1.52 -4.88 -19.25
N ILE A 145 -1.49 -4.19 -18.09
CA ILE A 145 -2.53 -4.29 -17.07
C ILE A 145 -3.88 -3.80 -17.63
N LYS A 146 -3.90 -2.63 -18.28
CA LYS A 146 -5.13 -2.08 -18.89
C LYS A 146 -5.73 -3.04 -19.91
N ASP A 147 -4.90 -3.63 -20.75
CA ASP A 147 -5.33 -4.55 -21.80
C ASP A 147 -5.78 -5.93 -21.28
N SER A 148 -5.53 -6.24 -20.00
CA SER A 148 -6.02 -7.47 -19.36
C SER A 148 -7.54 -7.47 -19.11
N GLY A 149 -8.18 -6.30 -19.16
CA GLY A 149 -9.61 -6.12 -18.94
C GLY A 149 -9.93 -4.81 -18.23
N SER A 150 -11.05 -4.76 -17.50
CA SER A 150 -11.48 -3.57 -16.77
C SER A 150 -10.64 -3.33 -15.51
N VAL A 151 -9.45 -2.78 -15.71
CA VAL A 151 -8.52 -2.42 -14.61
C VAL A 151 -7.97 -1.03 -14.88
N ALA A 152 -8.26 -0.10 -13.96
CA ALA A 152 -7.64 1.20 -13.95
C ALA A 152 -6.18 1.11 -13.50
N VAL A 153 -5.30 1.93 -14.08
CA VAL A 153 -3.89 2.00 -13.72
C VAL A 153 -3.53 3.44 -13.38
N LYS A 154 -2.92 3.62 -12.20
CA LYS A 154 -2.40 4.90 -11.73
C LYS A 154 -0.89 4.81 -11.58
N LEU A 155 -0.13 5.62 -12.33
CA LEU A 155 1.33 5.69 -12.27
C LEU A 155 1.75 6.90 -11.43
N TYR A 156 2.72 6.70 -10.53
CA TYR A 156 3.27 7.75 -9.68
C TYR A 156 4.80 7.75 -9.73
N ASP A 157 5.38 8.83 -10.23
CA ASP A 157 6.82 9.09 -10.07
C ASP A 157 7.05 9.61 -8.63
N LEU A 158 7.75 8.84 -7.81
CA LEU A 158 8.00 9.19 -6.40
C LEU A 158 8.95 10.37 -6.21
N VAL A 159 9.56 10.87 -7.28
CA VAL A 159 10.34 12.12 -7.24
C VAL A 159 9.41 13.34 -7.33
N GLU A 160 8.26 13.20 -7.97
CA GLU A 160 7.30 14.27 -8.24
C GLU A 160 6.02 14.19 -7.38
N SER A 161 5.71 13.00 -6.83
CA SER A 161 4.48 12.73 -6.09
C SER A 161 4.69 12.78 -4.59
N ASP A 162 3.70 13.25 -3.83
CA ASP A 162 3.71 13.15 -2.38
C ASP A 162 3.56 11.67 -1.95
N PRO A 163 4.52 11.11 -1.19
CA PRO A 163 4.45 9.71 -0.74
C PRO A 163 3.19 9.39 0.10
N ALA A 164 2.63 10.35 0.84
CA ALA A 164 1.43 10.15 1.63
C ALA A 164 0.19 9.95 0.75
N ASP A 165 0.08 10.72 -0.33
CA ASP A 165 -0.98 10.55 -1.33
C ASP A 165 -0.87 9.21 -2.03
N VAL A 166 0.35 8.81 -2.43
CA VAL A 166 0.61 7.51 -3.07
C VAL A 166 0.26 6.35 -2.13
N LEU A 167 0.58 6.46 -0.84
CA LEU A 167 0.24 5.45 0.17
C LEU A 167 -1.28 5.33 0.34
N THR A 168 -1.99 6.45 0.31
CA THR A 168 -3.47 6.50 0.34
C THR A 168 -4.05 5.79 -0.88
N GLU A 169 -3.54 6.05 -2.07
CA GLU A 169 -3.97 5.39 -3.31
C GLU A 169 -3.71 3.87 -3.28
N ILE A 170 -2.56 3.43 -2.75
CA ILE A 170 -2.27 2.01 -2.51
C ILE A 170 -3.30 1.43 -1.52
N GLY A 171 -3.72 2.19 -0.52
CA GLY A 171 -4.77 1.80 0.42
C GLY A 171 -6.08 1.42 -0.26
N TYR A 172 -6.48 2.13 -1.29
CA TYR A 172 -7.70 1.88 -2.08
C TYR A 172 -7.52 0.89 -3.24
N ALA A 173 -6.30 0.61 -3.66
CA ALA A 173 -6.02 -0.27 -4.79
C ALA A 173 -6.28 -1.75 -4.49
N ASP A 174 -6.59 -2.53 -5.51
CA ASP A 174 -6.68 -4.00 -5.46
C ASP A 174 -5.29 -4.66 -5.56
N GLY A 175 -4.34 -3.97 -6.16
CA GLY A 175 -2.95 -4.40 -6.26
C GLY A 175 -2.01 -3.24 -6.59
N PHE A 176 -0.71 -3.46 -6.43
CA PHE A 176 0.30 -2.46 -6.78
C PHE A 176 1.63 -3.09 -7.19
N LEU A 177 2.40 -2.37 -8.00
CA LEU A 177 3.73 -2.77 -8.47
C LEU A 177 4.74 -1.67 -8.21
N LEU A 178 5.82 -1.98 -7.50
CA LEU A 178 6.87 -1.03 -7.13
C LEU A 178 8.01 -1.05 -8.14
N GLY A 179 8.27 0.10 -8.78
CA GLY A 179 9.31 0.25 -9.80
C GLY A 179 10.58 0.90 -9.25
N THR A 180 11.75 0.22 -9.35
CA THR A 180 13.03 0.77 -8.90
C THR A 180 14.19 0.27 -9.76
N PRO A 181 15.13 1.15 -10.16
CA PRO A 181 16.41 0.65 -10.66
C PRO A 181 17.24 0.09 -9.48
N THR A 182 18.20 -0.79 -9.80
CA THR A 182 19.23 -1.19 -8.83
C THR A 182 20.43 -0.27 -8.97
N ILE A 183 20.74 0.50 -7.94
CA ILE A 183 21.91 1.36 -7.86
C ILE A 183 22.66 1.05 -6.55
N VAL A 184 23.97 0.83 -6.64
CA VAL A 184 24.81 0.43 -5.49
C VAL A 184 24.30 -0.85 -4.81
N GLY A 185 23.80 -1.82 -5.63
CA GLY A 185 23.30 -3.10 -5.13
C GLY A 185 21.94 -3.03 -4.44
N GLU A 186 21.22 -1.90 -4.52
CA GLU A 186 20.02 -1.67 -3.72
C GLU A 186 18.89 -1.01 -4.52
N ALA A 187 17.66 -1.15 -4.03
CA ALA A 187 16.53 -0.33 -4.46
C ALA A 187 16.71 1.13 -4.03
N LEU A 188 16.19 2.08 -4.78
CA LEU A 188 16.33 3.49 -4.41
C LEU A 188 15.47 3.85 -3.20
N LYS A 189 15.97 4.78 -2.41
CA LYS A 189 15.40 5.22 -1.13
C LYS A 189 13.89 5.56 -1.18
N PRO A 190 13.33 6.26 -2.20
CA PRO A 190 11.89 6.56 -2.21
C PRO A 190 11.00 5.30 -2.16
N ILE A 191 11.44 4.18 -2.77
CA ILE A 191 10.70 2.91 -2.68
C ILE A 191 10.81 2.30 -1.29
N TRP A 192 11.99 2.37 -0.66
CA TRP A 192 12.17 1.92 0.72
C TRP A 192 11.30 2.74 1.68
N ASP A 193 11.31 4.07 1.59
CA ASP A 193 10.51 4.97 2.42
C ASP A 193 9.02 4.62 2.30
N LEU A 194 8.52 4.41 1.08
CA LEU A 194 7.14 4.00 0.86
C LEU A 194 6.83 2.66 1.55
N THR A 195 7.70 1.64 1.40
CA THR A 195 7.46 0.31 2.01
C THR A 195 7.61 0.32 3.53
N THR A 196 8.42 1.19 4.11
CA THR A 196 8.55 1.33 5.57
C THR A 196 7.37 2.07 6.19
N SER A 197 6.64 2.85 5.41
CA SER A 197 5.39 3.52 5.81
C SER A 197 4.16 2.61 5.73
N MET A 198 4.29 1.41 5.12
CA MET A 198 3.20 0.43 5.06
C MET A 198 3.12 -0.40 6.34
N PHE A 199 1.89 -0.64 6.79
CA PHE A 199 1.59 -1.53 7.91
C PHE A 199 0.82 -2.77 7.40
N ALA A 200 1.28 -3.97 7.79
CA ALA A 200 0.70 -5.23 7.33
C ALA A 200 -0.78 -5.40 7.69
N GLY A 201 -1.22 -4.81 8.82
CA GLY A 201 -2.61 -4.86 9.29
C GLY A 201 -3.59 -4.08 8.40
N THR A 202 -3.12 -3.06 7.69
CA THR A 202 -3.96 -2.18 6.85
C THR A 202 -3.72 -2.37 5.35
N HIS A 203 -2.49 -2.66 4.95
CA HIS A 203 -2.10 -2.78 3.54
C HIS A 203 -1.96 -4.23 3.08
N GLY A 204 -1.77 -5.19 4.01
CA GLY A 204 -1.57 -6.60 3.68
C GLY A 204 -2.72 -7.26 2.94
N GLY A 205 -2.42 -8.41 2.31
CA GLY A 205 -3.43 -9.19 1.58
C GLY A 205 -3.72 -8.74 0.14
N LYS A 206 -3.15 -7.60 -0.31
CA LYS A 206 -3.24 -7.12 -1.70
C LYS A 206 -2.26 -7.87 -2.59
N PHE A 207 -2.56 -7.96 -3.90
CA PHE A 207 -1.56 -8.39 -4.86
C PHE A 207 -0.47 -7.33 -4.99
N ALA A 208 0.79 -7.75 -4.90
CA ALA A 208 1.92 -6.84 -5.02
C ALA A 208 3.11 -7.51 -5.71
N GLY A 209 3.91 -6.69 -6.38
CA GLY A 209 5.15 -7.12 -7.01
C GLY A 209 6.13 -5.96 -7.16
N ALA A 210 7.29 -6.25 -7.71
CA ALA A 210 8.31 -5.24 -7.98
C ALA A 210 8.92 -5.44 -9.36
N PHE A 211 9.41 -4.36 -9.95
CA PHE A 211 10.10 -4.40 -11.25
C PHE A 211 11.19 -3.34 -11.33
N GLY A 212 12.11 -3.52 -12.29
CA GLY A 212 13.11 -2.49 -12.50
C GLY A 212 14.23 -2.84 -13.47
N SER A 213 15.08 -1.84 -13.72
CA SER A 213 16.28 -1.98 -14.52
C SER A 213 17.53 -2.10 -13.63
N TYR A 214 18.57 -2.73 -14.14
CA TYR A 214 19.83 -2.91 -13.42
C TYR A 214 21.03 -3.00 -14.37
N GLY A 215 22.26 -2.73 -13.86
CA GLY A 215 23.48 -2.82 -14.63
C GLY A 215 24.33 -4.05 -14.32
N TRP A 216 24.51 -4.38 -13.05
CA TRP A 216 25.39 -5.49 -12.59
C TRP A 216 24.61 -6.75 -12.24
N SER A 217 24.00 -6.79 -11.06
CA SER A 217 23.42 -8.01 -10.46
C SER A 217 21.92 -7.90 -10.13
N GLY A 218 21.38 -6.69 -9.94
CA GLY A 218 19.93 -6.44 -9.88
C GLY A 218 19.25 -6.87 -8.60
N GLU A 219 19.84 -6.61 -7.44
CA GLU A 219 19.35 -7.00 -6.12
C GLU A 219 18.13 -6.19 -5.65
N GLY A 220 17.99 -4.95 -6.13
CA GLY A 220 16.93 -4.04 -5.65
C GLY A 220 15.54 -4.62 -5.77
N VAL A 221 15.19 -5.29 -6.87
CA VAL A 221 13.86 -5.90 -7.03
C VAL A 221 13.66 -7.08 -6.07
N PRO A 222 14.55 -8.07 -5.95
CA PRO A 222 14.46 -9.12 -4.94
C PRO A 222 14.31 -8.60 -3.51
N HIS A 223 15.05 -7.55 -3.13
CA HIS A 223 14.94 -6.96 -1.79
C HIS A 223 13.54 -6.42 -1.53
N ILE A 224 12.95 -5.71 -2.50
CA ILE A 224 11.59 -5.21 -2.39
C ILE A 224 10.56 -6.36 -2.37
N ILE A 225 10.75 -7.42 -3.15
CA ILE A 225 9.91 -8.62 -3.12
C ILE A 225 9.88 -9.24 -1.71
N GLU A 226 11.04 -9.41 -1.08
CA GLU A 226 11.10 -9.93 0.29
C GLU A 226 10.42 -8.97 1.30
N ARG A 227 10.58 -7.66 1.13
CA ARG A 227 9.87 -6.68 1.95
C ARG A 227 8.35 -6.77 1.79
N LEU A 228 7.85 -6.94 0.57
CA LEU A 228 6.41 -7.13 0.31
C LEU A 228 5.86 -8.41 0.98
N LYS A 229 6.63 -9.51 0.97
CA LYS A 229 6.27 -10.74 1.69
C LYS A 229 6.18 -10.52 3.21
N GLN A 230 7.14 -9.77 3.81
CA GLN A 230 7.10 -9.39 5.23
C GLN A 230 5.83 -8.58 5.56
N LEU A 231 5.39 -7.72 4.65
CA LEU A 231 4.15 -6.94 4.77
C LEU A 231 2.87 -7.77 4.51
N LYS A 232 2.99 -9.11 4.38
CA LYS A 232 1.87 -10.02 4.14
C LYS A 232 1.11 -9.75 2.83
N MET A 233 1.81 -9.21 1.82
CA MET A 233 1.25 -9.06 0.48
C MET A 233 1.16 -10.43 -0.23
N LYS A 234 0.24 -10.54 -1.19
CA LYS A 234 0.18 -11.67 -2.13
C LYS A 234 1.17 -11.40 -3.27
N VAL A 235 2.37 -11.95 -3.15
CA VAL A 235 3.46 -11.78 -4.12
C VAL A 235 3.47 -13.00 -5.06
N PRO A 236 3.08 -12.85 -6.34
CA PRO A 236 2.88 -13.99 -7.25
C PRO A 236 4.17 -14.55 -7.86
N ASP A 237 5.24 -13.76 -7.86
CA ASP A 237 6.51 -14.09 -8.51
C ASP A 237 7.71 -13.36 -7.86
N ASP A 238 8.91 -13.56 -8.40
CA ASP A 238 10.13 -12.95 -7.89
C ASP A 238 10.41 -11.55 -8.50
N GLY A 239 9.42 -10.94 -9.12
CA GLY A 239 9.50 -9.63 -9.75
C GLY A 239 10.06 -9.66 -11.18
N PHE A 240 9.95 -8.53 -11.87
CA PHE A 240 10.38 -8.36 -13.24
C PHE A 240 11.65 -7.49 -13.34
N ARG A 241 12.68 -7.98 -14.04
CA ARG A 241 13.97 -7.27 -14.14
C ARG A 241 14.46 -7.23 -15.58
N VAL A 242 14.97 -6.05 -15.98
CA VAL A 242 15.61 -5.87 -17.29
C VAL A 242 17.01 -5.31 -17.10
N LYS A 243 18.00 -5.91 -17.78
CA LYS A 243 19.39 -5.45 -17.75
C LYS A 243 19.56 -4.25 -18.68
N PHE A 244 20.08 -3.13 -18.14
CA PHE A 244 20.26 -1.86 -18.84
C PHE A 244 18.96 -1.25 -19.37
N LYS A 245 19.04 -0.56 -20.53
CA LYS A 245 17.90 0.02 -21.22
C LYS A 245 17.01 -1.10 -21.77
N PRO A 246 15.70 -1.08 -21.51
CA PRO A 246 14.80 -2.07 -22.10
C PRO A 246 14.79 -1.95 -23.63
N GLY A 247 15.15 -3.04 -24.30
CA GLY A 247 14.99 -3.17 -25.75
C GLY A 247 13.57 -3.62 -26.11
N LYS A 248 13.29 -3.81 -27.42
CA LYS A 248 11.96 -4.22 -27.90
C LYS A 248 11.42 -5.46 -27.18
N VAL A 249 12.24 -6.49 -26.97
CA VAL A 249 11.81 -7.73 -26.29
C VAL A 249 11.58 -7.47 -24.81
N GLY A 250 12.46 -6.72 -24.14
CA GLY A 250 12.26 -6.36 -22.73
C GLY A 250 10.95 -5.59 -22.51
N LEU A 251 10.55 -4.72 -23.45
CA LEU A 251 9.27 -4.02 -23.41
C LEU A 251 8.07 -4.94 -23.67
N ILE A 252 8.21 -5.92 -24.58
CA ILE A 252 7.18 -6.95 -24.77
C ILE A 252 7.03 -7.79 -23.50
N ASP A 253 8.13 -8.17 -22.86
CA ASP A 253 8.10 -8.94 -21.62
C ASP A 253 7.51 -8.13 -20.46
N ALA A 254 7.81 -6.83 -20.39
CA ALA A 254 7.19 -5.90 -19.43
C ALA A 254 5.68 -5.80 -19.63
N TYR A 255 5.22 -5.66 -20.87
CA TYR A 255 3.80 -5.67 -21.20
C TYR A 255 3.13 -6.99 -20.76
N GLU A 256 3.73 -8.15 -21.08
CA GLU A 256 3.19 -9.45 -20.69
C GLU A 256 3.20 -9.65 -19.16
N TYR A 257 4.20 -9.13 -18.47
CA TYR A 257 4.23 -9.11 -17.01
C TYR A 257 3.04 -8.31 -16.45
N GLY A 258 2.81 -7.12 -16.99
CA GLY A 258 1.65 -6.30 -16.65
C GLY A 258 0.32 -6.99 -16.94
N TYR A 259 0.17 -7.58 -18.13
CA TYR A 259 -1.03 -8.31 -18.52
C TYR A 259 -1.34 -9.48 -17.55
N ASN A 260 -0.31 -10.24 -17.16
CA ASN A 260 -0.45 -11.31 -16.17
C ASN A 260 -0.90 -10.77 -14.81
N PHE A 261 -0.30 -9.68 -14.36
CA PHE A 261 -0.66 -9.07 -13.08
C PHE A 261 -2.10 -8.55 -13.07
N GLY A 262 -2.54 -7.91 -14.15
CA GLY A 262 -3.93 -7.47 -14.32
C GLY A 262 -4.93 -8.63 -14.32
N CYS A 263 -4.59 -9.77 -14.91
CA CYS A 263 -5.40 -10.99 -14.83
C CYS A 263 -5.52 -11.49 -13.38
N LEU A 264 -4.40 -11.51 -12.62
CA LEU A 264 -4.40 -11.92 -11.21
C LEU A 264 -5.32 -11.04 -10.35
N VAL A 265 -5.24 -9.72 -10.49
CA VAL A 265 -6.08 -8.75 -9.76
C VAL A 265 -7.56 -8.96 -10.05
N GLN A 266 -7.90 -9.41 -11.26
CA GLN A 266 -9.27 -9.73 -11.68
C GLN A 266 -9.71 -11.17 -11.33
N ASN A 267 -8.83 -11.99 -10.77
CA ASN A 267 -9.02 -13.44 -10.58
C ASN A 267 -9.36 -14.17 -11.90
N LYS A 268 -8.74 -13.75 -13.02
CA LYS A 268 -8.88 -14.36 -14.35
C LYS A 268 -7.66 -15.21 -14.71
N GLU A 269 -7.88 -16.29 -15.45
CA GLU A 269 -6.77 -17.00 -16.10
C GLU A 269 -6.23 -16.19 -17.28
N ASN A 270 -4.90 -16.22 -17.46
CA ASN A 270 -4.29 -15.63 -18.64
C ASN A 270 -4.37 -16.61 -19.81
N GLU A 271 -5.33 -16.42 -20.70
CA GLU A 271 -5.54 -17.26 -21.88
C GLU A 271 -4.37 -17.16 -22.89
N ARG A 272 -3.66 -16.02 -22.94
CA ARG A 272 -2.49 -15.82 -23.83
C ARG A 272 -1.32 -16.75 -23.48
N LYS A 273 -1.18 -17.18 -22.21
CA LYS A 273 -0.18 -18.18 -21.82
C LYS A 273 -0.39 -19.55 -22.47
N LYS A 274 -1.64 -19.87 -22.86
CA LYS A 274 -1.96 -21.14 -23.53
C LYS A 274 -1.48 -21.16 -24.98
N GLU A 275 -1.41 -19.99 -25.63
CA GLU A 275 -0.99 -19.89 -27.06
C GLU A 275 0.54 -19.82 -27.24
N LYS A 276 1.29 -19.33 -26.25
CA LYS A 276 2.74 -19.06 -26.34
C LYS A 276 3.66 -20.24 -25.99
N LYS A 277 3.21 -21.48 -25.94
CA LYS A 277 4.08 -22.66 -25.73
C LYS A 277 5.01 -23.03 -26.91
N GLY A 278 5.24 -22.13 -27.86
CA GLY A 278 6.34 -22.21 -28.83
C GLY A 278 7.65 -21.79 -28.15
N ALA A 279 8.63 -22.68 -28.09
CA ALA A 279 9.92 -22.41 -27.47
C ALA A 279 10.56 -21.16 -28.12
N ARG A 280 10.82 -20.10 -27.32
CA ARG A 280 11.68 -18.98 -27.74
C ARG A 280 13.06 -19.56 -28.07
N LYS A 281 13.58 -19.29 -29.25
CA LYS A 281 14.97 -19.57 -29.54
C LYS A 281 15.85 -18.55 -28.88
N LEU A 282 16.70 -18.99 -27.97
CA LEU A 282 17.68 -18.15 -27.28
C LEU A 282 19.02 -18.28 -27.98
N VAL A 283 19.75 -17.17 -28.03
CA VAL A 283 21.12 -17.12 -28.54
C VAL A 283 22.03 -16.48 -27.44
N LYS A 284 23.29 -16.90 -27.45
CA LYS A 284 24.33 -16.35 -26.58
C LYS A 284 25.25 -15.43 -27.37
N CYS A 285 25.49 -14.23 -26.87
CA CYS A 285 26.51 -13.34 -27.43
C CYS A 285 27.91 -13.85 -27.08
N LEU A 286 28.74 -14.05 -28.04
CA LEU A 286 30.13 -14.51 -27.87
C LEU A 286 31.05 -13.42 -27.24
N VAL A 287 30.64 -12.14 -27.35
CA VAL A 287 31.45 -11.02 -26.87
C VAL A 287 31.23 -10.74 -25.39
N CYS A 288 29.97 -10.65 -24.95
CA CYS A 288 29.63 -10.32 -23.56
C CYS A 288 29.02 -11.47 -22.75
N GLY A 289 28.75 -12.62 -23.40
CA GLY A 289 28.17 -13.80 -22.76
C GLY A 289 26.67 -13.71 -22.48
N GLU A 290 25.98 -12.63 -22.84
CA GLU A 290 24.56 -12.44 -22.61
C GLU A 290 23.73 -13.43 -23.40
N ILE A 291 22.67 -13.97 -22.79
CA ILE A 291 21.69 -14.87 -23.44
C ILE A 291 20.40 -14.07 -23.64
N PHE A 292 19.92 -14.04 -24.88
CA PHE A 292 18.76 -13.25 -25.28
C PHE A 292 18.01 -13.90 -26.46
N ASP A 293 16.85 -13.37 -26.81
CA ASP A 293 16.00 -13.93 -27.88
C ASP A 293 16.65 -13.76 -29.24
N ALA A 294 16.62 -14.83 -30.04
CA ALA A 294 17.20 -14.89 -31.40
C ALA A 294 16.58 -13.90 -32.42
N THR A 295 15.50 -13.21 -32.05
CA THR A 295 14.90 -12.17 -32.91
C THR A 295 15.66 -10.85 -32.93
N TYR A 296 16.64 -10.65 -32.05
CA TYR A 296 17.49 -9.45 -32.08
C TYR A 296 18.52 -9.50 -33.21
N ASP A 297 18.71 -8.38 -33.90
CA ASP A 297 19.78 -8.21 -34.90
C ASP A 297 21.11 -7.79 -34.26
N THR A 298 21.07 -7.19 -33.08
CA THR A 298 22.24 -6.78 -32.31
C THR A 298 22.10 -7.21 -30.85
N CYS A 299 23.23 -7.52 -30.21
CA CYS A 299 23.23 -7.84 -28.78
C CYS A 299 22.70 -6.66 -27.97
N PRO A 300 21.68 -6.86 -27.12
CA PRO A 300 21.08 -5.76 -26.35
C PRO A 300 22.02 -5.17 -25.28
N VAL A 301 23.12 -5.86 -24.98
CA VAL A 301 24.08 -5.45 -23.94
C VAL A 301 25.30 -4.75 -24.54
N CYS A 302 25.94 -5.33 -25.55
CA CYS A 302 27.19 -4.79 -26.10
C CYS A 302 27.08 -4.27 -27.53
N GLY A 303 25.90 -4.38 -28.19
CA GLY A 303 25.61 -3.81 -29.49
C GLY A 303 26.23 -4.51 -30.68
N VAL A 304 26.93 -5.64 -30.48
CA VAL A 304 27.53 -6.41 -31.62
C VAL A 304 26.46 -7.11 -32.44
N GLY A 305 26.71 -7.28 -33.73
CA GLY A 305 25.78 -7.90 -34.65
C GLY A 305 25.65 -9.42 -34.52
N ARG A 306 24.70 -9.98 -35.31
CA ARG A 306 24.31 -11.40 -35.29
C ARG A 306 25.43 -12.39 -35.57
N GLU A 307 26.48 -11.98 -36.28
CA GLU A 307 27.68 -12.75 -36.51
C GLU A 307 28.41 -13.21 -35.25
N ASN A 308 28.11 -12.58 -34.12
CA ASN A 308 28.66 -12.89 -32.78
C ASN A 308 27.66 -13.68 -31.92
N PHE A 309 26.59 -14.27 -32.48
CA PHE A 309 25.62 -15.03 -31.70
C PHE A 309 25.77 -16.53 -31.96
N VAL A 310 25.56 -17.33 -30.91
CA VAL A 310 25.46 -18.80 -30.99
C VAL A 310 24.18 -19.29 -30.34
N GLU A 311 23.56 -20.34 -30.88
CA GLU A 311 22.36 -20.99 -30.30
C GLU A 311 22.69 -21.79 -29.06
#